data_5a7b4075b0f4fc16f300059eea084476
#
_entry.id   5a7b4075b0f4fc16f300059eea084476
#
_cell.length_a   1.000
_cell.length_b   1.000
_cell.length_c   1.000
_cell.angle_alpha   90.00
_cell.angle_beta   90.00
_cell.angle_gamma   90.00
#
_symmetry.space_group_name_H-M   'P 1'
#
loop_
_entity.id
_entity.type
_entity.pdbx_description
1 polymer ?
#
loop_
_entity_poly.entity_id
_entity_poly.type
_entity_poly.pdbx_seq_one_letter_code
_entity_poly.pdbx_strand_id
1 'polypeptide(L)'
;MKKNFKEWDDLMNDIKSDIDDVLSKEVFDEVRDIETEHIQTDVFNQYTPEIYERRSSGGIDDPKNIVGYEKNMHLSVVNKAQFNDDYGTYNHGYGLPQLINDGNSRNGFYYDFPGVFNAPRPFIDNAVEDVERSDRVDRVFENGMKKRGNSMT
;
A
#
# COMPACT_ATOMS: atom_id res chain seq x y z
N MET A 1 3.65 13.15 28.39
CA MET A 1 2.66 13.07 29.46
C MET A 1 2.93 11.81 30.29
N LYS A 2 3.10 11.89 31.61
CA LYS A 2 3.29 10.66 32.42
C LYS A 2 1.92 10.00 32.58
N LYS A 3 1.74 8.83 32.00
CA LYS A 3 0.54 7.99 32.19
C LYS A 3 0.68 7.28 33.54
N ASN A 4 -0.38 7.28 34.34
CA ASN A 4 -0.40 6.64 35.65
C ASN A 4 -1.34 5.44 35.56
N PHE A 5 -0.78 4.24 35.53
CA PHE A 5 -1.52 2.99 35.41
C PHE A 5 -1.77 2.42 36.80
N LYS A 6 -3.00 1.99 37.07
CA LYS A 6 -3.37 1.38 38.35
C LYS A 6 -3.14 -0.13 38.36
N GLU A 7 -3.21 -0.75 37.18
CA GLU A 7 -3.10 -2.19 37.00
C GLU A 7 -2.27 -2.51 35.75
N TRP A 8 -1.68 -3.70 35.68
CA TRP A 8 -0.88 -4.16 34.55
C TRP A 8 -1.70 -4.24 33.25
N ASP A 9 -2.97 -4.65 33.36
CA ASP A 9 -3.88 -4.77 32.22
C ASP A 9 -4.19 -3.41 31.60
N ASP A 10 -4.32 -2.36 32.39
CA ASP A 10 -4.51 -0.98 31.90
C ASP A 10 -3.30 -0.53 31.07
N LEU A 11 -2.09 -0.81 31.56
CA LEU A 11 -0.84 -0.50 30.83
C LEU A 11 -0.76 -1.24 29.51
N MET A 12 -1.05 -2.55 29.51
CA MET A 12 -1.00 -3.37 28.28
C MET A 12 -2.04 -2.93 27.25
N ASN A 13 -3.23 -2.57 27.69
CA ASN A 13 -4.29 -2.07 26.80
C ASN A 13 -3.93 -0.71 26.19
N ASP A 14 -3.30 0.16 26.97
CA ASP A 14 -2.85 1.47 26.50
C ASP A 14 -1.72 1.32 25.47
N ILE A 15 -0.74 0.45 25.70
CA ILE A 15 0.32 0.17 24.74
C ILE A 15 -0.24 -0.41 23.43
N LYS A 16 -1.19 -1.36 23.51
CA LYS A 16 -1.83 -1.91 22.32
C LYS A 16 -2.58 -0.84 21.53
N SER A 17 -3.30 0.04 22.22
CA SER A 17 -4.00 1.16 21.58
C SER A 17 -3.02 2.13 20.90
N ASP A 18 -1.87 2.41 21.53
CA ASP A 18 -0.85 3.25 20.95
C ASP A 18 -0.23 2.60 19.69
N ILE A 19 0.00 1.27 19.70
CA ILE A 19 0.48 0.51 18.54
C ILE A 19 -0.54 0.58 17.40
N ASP A 20 -1.81 0.28 17.66
CA ASP A 20 -2.87 0.31 16.64
C ASP A 20 -3.00 1.71 16.03
N ASP A 21 -2.87 2.75 16.85
CA ASP A 21 -2.89 4.14 16.42
C ASP A 21 -1.69 4.51 15.53
N VAL A 22 -0.48 4.07 15.88
CA VAL A 22 0.73 4.29 15.05
C VAL A 22 0.64 3.54 13.74
N LEU A 23 0.18 2.31 13.75
CA LEU A 23 0.01 1.49 12.54
C LEU A 23 -1.00 2.11 11.57
N SER A 24 -2.16 2.53 12.09
CA SER A 24 -3.25 3.06 11.26
C SER A 24 -3.02 4.47 10.72
N LYS A 25 -2.04 5.19 11.24
CA LYS A 25 -1.72 6.57 10.85
C LYS A 25 -0.32 6.66 10.23
N GLU A 26 0.69 6.73 11.09
CA GLU A 26 2.06 7.05 10.65
C GLU A 26 2.65 5.94 9.77
N VAL A 27 2.49 4.67 10.15
CA VAL A 27 3.00 3.53 9.36
C VAL A 27 2.21 3.37 8.07
N PHE A 28 0.89 3.51 8.12
CA PHE A 28 0.06 3.46 6.91
C PHE A 28 0.47 4.55 5.91
N ASP A 29 0.67 5.79 6.37
CA ASP A 29 1.09 6.89 5.49
C ASP A 29 2.44 6.60 4.83
N GLU A 30 3.42 6.08 5.59
CA GLU A 30 4.73 5.72 5.05
C GLU A 30 4.65 4.59 4.02
N VAL A 31 3.90 3.51 4.29
CA VAL A 31 3.73 2.39 3.36
C VAL A 31 3.02 2.85 2.08
N ARG A 32 2.02 3.71 2.20
CA ARG A 32 1.33 4.31 1.04
C ARG A 32 2.30 5.16 0.20
N ASP A 33 3.16 5.93 0.84
CA ASP A 33 4.15 6.76 0.14
C ASP A 33 5.17 5.87 -0.59
N ILE A 34 5.67 4.79 0.03
CA ILE A 34 6.54 3.79 -0.60
C ILE A 34 5.84 3.18 -1.84
N GLU A 35 4.60 2.72 -1.71
CA GLU A 35 3.86 2.17 -2.86
C GLU A 35 3.71 3.20 -3.98
N THR A 36 3.40 4.45 -3.64
CA THR A 36 3.25 5.54 -4.61
C THR A 36 4.57 5.83 -5.33
N GLU A 37 5.72 5.82 -4.63
CA GLU A 37 7.04 5.98 -5.21
C GLU A 37 7.31 4.87 -6.25
N HIS A 38 7.00 3.61 -5.92
CA HIS A 38 7.15 2.48 -6.84
C HIS A 38 6.17 2.54 -8.02
N ILE A 39 4.94 3.01 -7.84
CA ILE A 39 4.03 3.27 -8.95
C ILE A 39 4.65 4.29 -9.93
N GLN A 40 5.26 5.36 -9.44
CA GLN A 40 5.90 6.36 -10.30
C GLN A 40 7.12 5.78 -11.03
N THR A 41 8.00 5.08 -10.32
CA THR A 41 9.26 4.58 -10.88
C THR A 41 9.09 3.36 -11.77
N ASP A 42 8.30 2.38 -11.33
CA ASP A 42 8.23 1.07 -11.95
C ASP A 42 7.11 0.96 -12.99
N VAL A 43 6.09 1.85 -12.87
CA VAL A 43 4.96 1.86 -13.81
C VAL A 43 5.00 3.09 -14.71
N PHE A 44 4.92 4.28 -14.14
CA PHE A 44 4.69 5.49 -14.94
C PHE A 44 5.93 5.95 -15.69
N ASN A 45 7.13 5.82 -15.11
CA ASN A 45 8.37 6.19 -15.76
C ASN A 45 8.82 5.17 -16.82
N GLN A 46 8.30 3.93 -16.75
CA GLN A 46 8.64 2.88 -17.73
C GLN A 46 7.75 2.92 -18.97
N TYR A 47 6.66 3.65 -18.95
CA TYR A 47 5.69 3.67 -20.03
C TYR A 47 5.04 5.04 -20.22
N THR A 48 5.03 5.53 -21.46
CA THR A 48 4.26 6.69 -21.88
C THR A 48 3.07 6.21 -22.71
N PRO A 49 1.82 6.42 -22.28
CA PRO A 49 0.65 5.99 -23.03
C PRO A 49 0.53 6.79 -24.34
N GLU A 50 0.37 6.08 -25.46
CA GLU A 50 0.18 6.68 -26.78
C GLU A 50 -1.32 6.72 -27.19
N ILE A 51 -2.12 5.82 -26.62
CA ILE A 51 -3.50 5.57 -27.06
C ILE A 51 -4.56 6.07 -26.06
N TYR A 52 -4.18 6.23 -24.77
CA TYR A 52 -5.10 6.69 -23.74
C TYR A 52 -4.45 7.71 -22.83
N GLU A 53 -5.25 8.59 -22.26
CA GLU A 53 -4.80 9.48 -21.20
C GLU A 53 -4.82 8.75 -19.84
N ARG A 54 -3.77 8.95 -19.01
CA ARG A 54 -3.78 8.47 -17.65
C ARG A 54 -4.91 9.14 -16.87
N ARG A 55 -5.60 8.38 -16.05
CA ARG A 55 -6.66 8.94 -15.22
C ARG A 55 -6.07 9.91 -14.21
N SER A 56 -6.73 11.06 -14.07
CA SER A 56 -6.41 12.05 -13.04
C SER A 56 -6.96 11.67 -11.66
N SER A 57 -7.90 10.72 -11.62
CA SER A 57 -8.46 10.18 -10.37
C SER A 57 -8.93 8.74 -10.58
N GLY A 58 -8.93 7.95 -9.52
CA GLY A 58 -9.33 6.55 -9.56
C GLY A 58 -8.29 5.61 -10.20
N GLY A 59 -7.09 6.10 -10.49
CA GLY A 59 -5.95 5.30 -10.94
C GLY A 59 -5.27 4.54 -9.80
N ILE A 60 -4.20 3.81 -10.15
CA ILE A 60 -3.41 3.07 -9.15
C ILE A 60 -2.68 3.99 -8.18
N ASP A 61 -2.38 5.22 -8.58
CA ASP A 61 -1.70 6.26 -7.80
C ASP A 61 -2.66 7.19 -7.05
N ASP A 62 -3.98 6.98 -7.19
CA ASP A 62 -4.95 7.76 -6.41
C ASP A 62 -4.88 7.33 -4.93
N PRO A 63 -4.52 8.25 -4.00
CA PRO A 63 -4.42 7.91 -2.59
C PRO A 63 -5.70 7.33 -1.98
N LYS A 64 -6.86 7.59 -2.59
CA LYS A 64 -8.15 7.02 -2.15
C LYS A 64 -8.27 5.53 -2.44
N ASN A 65 -7.48 5.02 -3.37
CA ASN A 65 -7.47 3.60 -3.71
C ASN A 65 -6.50 2.81 -2.84
N ILE A 66 -5.49 3.46 -2.24
CA ILE A 66 -4.55 2.81 -1.31
C ILE A 66 -5.13 2.95 0.10
N VAL A 67 -5.62 1.84 0.65
CA VAL A 67 -6.34 1.80 1.91
C VAL A 67 -5.69 0.85 2.90
N GLY A 68 -5.65 1.27 4.17
CA GLY A 68 -5.14 0.48 5.29
C GLY A 68 -6.27 -0.14 6.09
N TYR A 69 -6.05 -1.37 6.53
CA TYR A 69 -6.91 -2.08 7.48
C TYR A 69 -6.04 -2.49 8.67
N GLU A 70 -6.27 -1.84 9.79
CA GLU A 70 -5.62 -2.19 11.05
C GLU A 70 -6.55 -3.07 11.87
N LYS A 71 -5.99 -4.12 12.45
CA LYS A 71 -6.69 -4.99 13.40
C LYS A 71 -5.69 -5.78 14.25
N ASN A 72 -5.82 -5.67 15.57
CA ASN A 72 -5.01 -6.44 16.53
C ASN A 72 -3.50 -6.28 16.31
N MET A 73 -3.01 -5.07 16.22
CA MET A 73 -1.59 -4.75 15.97
C MET A 73 -1.07 -5.29 14.62
N HIS A 74 -1.95 -5.43 13.66
CA HIS A 74 -1.62 -5.84 12.30
C HIS A 74 -2.20 -4.84 11.31
N LEU A 75 -1.36 -4.29 10.42
CA LEU A 75 -1.75 -3.42 9.33
C LEU A 75 -1.68 -4.18 8.01
N SER A 76 -2.77 -4.12 7.24
CA SER A 76 -2.81 -4.57 5.86
C SER A 76 -3.08 -3.38 4.94
N VAL A 77 -2.21 -3.14 3.97
CA VAL A 77 -2.37 -2.08 2.97
C VAL A 77 -2.74 -2.70 1.64
N VAL A 78 -3.77 -2.15 0.99
CA VAL A 78 -4.31 -2.70 -0.26
C VAL A 78 -4.63 -1.57 -1.23
N ASN A 79 -4.19 -1.73 -2.47
CA ASN A 79 -4.60 -0.84 -3.56
C ASN A 79 -5.84 -1.41 -4.25
N LYS A 80 -6.93 -0.64 -4.22
CA LYS A 80 -8.26 -1.02 -4.74
C LYS A 80 -8.58 -0.45 -6.11
N ALA A 81 -7.61 0.09 -6.82
CA ALA A 81 -7.86 0.62 -8.16
C ALA A 81 -8.49 -0.43 -9.06
N GLN A 82 -9.55 -0.03 -9.77
CA GLN A 82 -10.30 -0.91 -10.65
C GLN A 82 -9.93 -0.66 -12.10
N PHE A 83 -9.91 -1.73 -12.87
CA PHE A 83 -9.88 -1.63 -14.32
C PHE A 83 -11.29 -1.31 -14.80
N ASN A 84 -11.48 -0.15 -15.43
CA ASN A 84 -12.71 0.19 -16.12
C ASN A 84 -12.43 0.15 -17.61
N ASP A 85 -13.04 -0.79 -18.32
CA ASP A 85 -13.16 -0.72 -19.76
C ASP A 85 -14.53 -0.18 -20.15
N ASP A 86 -14.64 0.40 -21.33
CA ASP A 86 -15.91 0.86 -21.89
C ASP A 86 -16.85 -0.31 -22.29
N TYR A 87 -16.38 -1.54 -22.16
CA TYR A 87 -17.05 -2.79 -22.54
C TYR A 87 -17.61 -3.59 -21.37
N GLY A 88 -17.55 -3.06 -20.17
CA GLY A 88 -18.06 -3.70 -18.96
C GLY A 88 -16.97 -4.07 -17.96
N THR A 89 -17.36 -4.16 -16.73
CA THR A 89 -16.49 -4.53 -15.63
C THR A 89 -16.05 -5.98 -15.79
N TYR A 90 -14.87 -6.20 -16.36
CA TYR A 90 -14.23 -7.51 -16.31
C TYR A 90 -13.73 -7.77 -14.89
N ASN A 91 -14.67 -8.20 -14.06
CA ASN A 91 -14.39 -8.56 -12.68
C ASN A 91 -13.95 -10.03 -12.63
N HIS A 92 -12.76 -10.33 -13.12
CA HIS A 92 -12.15 -11.66 -13.00
C HIS A 92 -11.43 -11.85 -11.65
N GLY A 93 -11.80 -11.11 -10.62
CA GLY A 93 -11.24 -11.23 -9.27
C GLY A 93 -9.87 -10.59 -9.10
N TYR A 94 -9.30 -9.97 -10.14
CA TYR A 94 -8.02 -9.25 -10.07
C TYR A 94 -8.26 -7.75 -10.22
N GLY A 95 -7.76 -6.97 -9.26
CA GLY A 95 -7.71 -5.52 -9.36
C GLY A 95 -6.68 -5.06 -10.40
N LEU A 96 -6.81 -3.83 -10.85
CA LEU A 96 -5.84 -3.21 -11.76
C LEU A 96 -4.39 -3.28 -11.24
N PRO A 97 -4.11 -3.08 -9.94
CA PRO A 97 -2.76 -3.19 -9.40
C PRO A 97 -2.11 -4.55 -9.64
N GLN A 98 -2.84 -5.63 -9.38
CA GLN A 98 -2.34 -6.99 -9.56
C GLN A 98 -2.05 -7.30 -11.04
N LEU A 99 -2.93 -6.84 -11.94
CA LEU A 99 -2.74 -7.01 -13.38
C LEU A 99 -1.46 -6.30 -13.87
N ILE A 100 -1.19 -5.11 -13.37
CA ILE A 100 0.03 -4.36 -13.73
C ILE A 100 1.26 -5.02 -13.12
N ASN A 101 1.18 -5.42 -11.85
CA ASN A 101 2.30 -6.06 -11.14
C ASN A 101 2.75 -7.35 -11.83
N ASP A 102 1.81 -8.23 -12.13
CA ASP A 102 2.09 -9.58 -12.65
C ASP A 102 2.20 -9.64 -14.18
N GLY A 103 1.69 -8.62 -14.86
CA GLY A 103 1.54 -8.66 -16.32
C GLY A 103 0.51 -9.69 -16.77
N ASN A 104 0.27 -9.71 -18.07
CA ASN A 104 -0.77 -10.58 -18.66
C ASN A 104 -0.37 -12.07 -18.73
N SER A 105 0.91 -12.41 -18.56
CA SER A 105 1.43 -13.76 -18.82
C SER A 105 1.24 -14.75 -17.68
N ARG A 106 1.03 -14.29 -16.45
CA ARG A 106 1.04 -15.18 -15.27
C ARG A 106 -0.24 -15.96 -15.04
N ASN A 107 -1.37 -15.51 -15.57
CA ASN A 107 -2.70 -16.10 -15.27
C ASN A 107 -3.39 -16.79 -16.44
N GLY A 108 -2.72 -17.03 -17.57
CA GLY A 108 -3.29 -17.77 -18.69
C GLY A 108 -4.44 -17.07 -19.43
N PHE A 109 -4.74 -15.84 -19.09
CA PHE A 109 -5.73 -15.03 -19.77
C PHE A 109 -5.04 -14.13 -20.79
N TYR A 110 -5.06 -14.56 -22.03
CA TYR A 110 -4.66 -13.73 -23.16
C TYR A 110 -5.75 -12.69 -23.39
N TYR A 111 -5.59 -11.51 -22.82
CA TYR A 111 -6.31 -10.35 -23.30
C TYR A 111 -5.51 -9.79 -24.46
N ASP A 112 -6.14 -9.73 -25.61
CA ASP A 112 -5.65 -9.00 -26.79
C ASP A 112 -5.72 -7.49 -26.55
N PHE A 113 -5.17 -7.02 -25.45
CA PHE A 113 -4.93 -5.61 -25.25
C PHE A 113 -3.61 -5.25 -25.90
N PRO A 114 -3.60 -4.34 -26.87
CA PRO A 114 -2.38 -3.99 -27.58
C PRO A 114 -1.35 -3.41 -26.60
N GLY A 115 -0.35 -4.21 -26.28
CA GLY A 115 0.95 -3.80 -25.78
C GLY A 115 1.09 -3.31 -24.33
N VAL A 116 0.02 -2.89 -23.66
CA VAL A 116 0.13 -2.08 -22.43
C VAL A 116 0.38 -2.90 -21.15
N PHE A 117 -0.15 -4.12 -21.08
CA PHE A 117 -0.07 -4.95 -19.89
C PHE A 117 0.69 -6.27 -20.09
N ASN A 118 1.41 -6.41 -21.20
CA ASN A 118 2.08 -7.68 -21.52
C ASN A 118 3.31 -7.94 -20.67
N ALA A 119 4.03 -6.89 -20.27
CA ALA A 119 5.20 -7.02 -19.42
C ALA A 119 4.84 -6.74 -17.95
N PRO A 120 5.26 -7.61 -17.01
CA PRO A 120 5.13 -7.36 -15.58
C PRO A 120 5.83 -6.05 -15.20
N ARG A 121 5.19 -5.32 -14.30
CA ARG A 121 5.76 -4.13 -13.65
C ARG A 121 5.61 -4.33 -12.16
N PRO A 122 6.55 -4.98 -11.49
CA PRO A 122 6.39 -5.53 -10.15
C PRO A 122 6.49 -4.45 -9.06
N PHE A 123 5.71 -3.38 -9.16
CA PHE A 123 5.74 -2.27 -8.23
C PHE A 123 5.27 -2.66 -6.82
N ILE A 124 4.33 -3.61 -6.70
CA ILE A 124 3.89 -4.13 -5.40
C ILE A 124 5.01 -4.95 -4.78
N ASP A 125 5.61 -5.87 -5.56
CA ASP A 125 6.70 -6.71 -5.06
C ASP A 125 7.91 -5.86 -4.64
N ASN A 126 8.25 -4.83 -5.43
CA ASN A 126 9.33 -3.90 -5.12
C ASN A 126 9.01 -3.03 -3.89
N ALA A 127 7.76 -2.58 -3.74
CA ALA A 127 7.34 -1.84 -2.55
C ALA A 127 7.43 -2.71 -1.28
N VAL A 128 7.02 -3.98 -1.36
CA VAL A 128 7.18 -4.95 -0.26
C VAL A 128 8.66 -5.14 0.08
N GLU A 129 9.51 -5.32 -0.91
CA GLU A 129 10.96 -5.45 -0.70
C GLU A 129 11.56 -4.19 -0.05
N ASP A 130 11.11 -2.99 -0.42
CA ASP A 130 11.56 -1.74 0.20
C ASP A 130 11.08 -1.63 1.65
N VAL A 131 9.83 -1.99 1.95
CA VAL A 131 9.32 -2.06 3.33
C VAL A 131 10.14 -3.02 4.19
N GLU A 132 10.54 -4.19 3.64
CA GLU A 132 11.28 -5.20 4.37
C GLU A 132 12.77 -4.86 4.58
N ARG A 133 13.38 -4.15 3.62
CA ARG A 133 14.84 -3.90 3.62
C ARG A 133 15.24 -2.52 4.09
N SER A 134 14.35 -1.53 3.94
CA SER A 134 14.62 -0.19 4.45
C SER A 134 14.23 -0.07 5.93
N ASP A 135 14.87 0.84 6.63
CA ASP A 135 14.51 1.17 8.01
C ASP A 135 13.42 2.27 8.10
N ARG A 136 12.77 2.61 6.96
CA ARG A 136 11.80 3.70 6.87
C ARG A 136 10.61 3.44 7.81
N VAL A 137 9.99 2.28 7.69
CA VAL A 137 8.82 1.89 8.48
C VAL A 137 9.18 1.76 9.96
N ASP A 138 10.32 1.14 10.27
CA ASP A 138 10.80 0.98 11.65
C ASP A 138 11.00 2.35 12.31
N ARG A 139 11.65 3.29 11.63
CA ARG A 139 11.86 4.65 12.13
C ARG A 139 10.56 5.41 12.36
N VAL A 140 9.61 5.26 11.45
CA VAL A 140 8.29 5.91 11.58
C VAL A 140 7.53 5.32 12.76
N PHE A 141 7.54 3.99 12.91
CA PHE A 141 6.92 3.31 14.04
C PHE A 141 7.53 3.75 15.37
N GLU A 142 8.86 3.69 15.50
CA GLU A 142 9.55 4.13 16.72
C GLU A 142 9.24 5.58 17.08
N ASN A 143 9.27 6.49 16.10
CA ASN A 143 8.96 7.88 16.32
C ASN A 143 7.49 8.10 16.74
N GLY A 144 6.58 7.35 16.14
CA GLY A 144 5.16 7.34 16.51
C GLY A 144 4.95 6.91 17.95
N MET A 145 5.60 5.82 18.37
CA MET A 145 5.56 5.32 19.75
C MET A 145 6.19 6.32 20.75
N LYS A 146 7.34 6.89 20.41
CA LYS A 146 7.99 7.92 21.26
C LYS A 146 7.10 9.15 21.47
N LYS A 147 6.39 9.62 20.45
CA LYS A 147 5.42 10.73 20.56
C LYS A 147 4.30 10.45 21.56
N ARG A 148 3.90 9.19 21.72
CA ARG A 148 2.87 8.73 22.65
C ARG A 148 3.41 8.43 24.06
N GLY A 149 4.72 8.64 24.27
CA GLY A 149 5.38 8.46 25.56
C GLY A 149 5.91 7.05 25.82
N ASN A 150 5.88 6.20 24.79
CA ASN A 150 6.47 4.86 24.85
C ASN A 150 7.93 4.93 24.36
N SER A 151 8.88 4.67 25.24
CA SER A 151 10.32 4.64 24.91
C SER A 151 10.69 3.21 24.53
N MET A 152 11.02 2.99 23.28
CA MET A 152 11.61 1.73 22.85
C MET A 152 13.13 1.84 23.09
N THR A 153 13.62 1.12 24.08
CA THR A 153 15.07 0.97 24.40
C THR A 153 15.57 -0.39 23.96
#